data_3b1757200d1e797953e39065b477e9c0
#
_entry.id   3b1757200d1e797953e39065b477e9c0
#
_cell.length_a   1.000
_cell.length_b   1.000
_cell.length_c   1.000
_cell.angle_alpha   90.00
_cell.angle_beta   90.00
_cell.angle_gamma   90.00
#
_symmetry.space_group_name_H-M   'P 1'
#
loop_
_entity.id
_entity.type
_entity.pdbx_description
1 polymer ?
#
loop_
_entity_poly.entity_id
_entity_poly.type
_entity_poly.pdbx_seq_one_letter_code
_entity_poly.pdbx_strand_id
1 'polypeptide(L)'
;LWVDIFILDRLPDGKAGAHTLVEQKAIYALAMGHRRALDYRKYGLGQKGAVFLGSSAGKLLPMRKLFALQDKVARRANRKQTAEWYYSNYDPGYIDIRLPDAVAQERIQIRFEDCTLSIPKHYDEVLTKIYGNYMELPPKEERRPSHESTGIEIYG
;
A
#
# COMPACT_ATOMS: atom_id res chain seq x y z
N LEU A 1 8.96 12.61 13.81
CA LEU A 1 8.72 11.17 13.80
C LEU A 1 7.31 10.93 13.28
N TRP A 2 7.11 10.05 12.30
CA TRP A 2 5.80 9.60 11.83
C TRP A 2 5.76 8.08 11.79
N VAL A 3 4.57 7.52 11.80
CA VAL A 3 4.31 6.09 11.68
C VAL A 3 3.38 5.89 10.48
N ASP A 4 3.79 5.05 9.55
CA ASP A 4 2.96 4.65 8.43
C ASP A 4 2.05 3.50 8.85
N ILE A 5 0.76 3.60 8.54
CA ILE A 5 -0.24 2.57 8.83
C ILE A 5 -0.71 1.97 7.50
N PHE A 6 -0.41 0.69 7.29
CA PHE A 6 -0.86 -0.07 6.14
C PHE A 6 -2.05 -0.95 6.53
N ILE A 7 -3.14 -0.77 5.80
CA ILE A 7 -4.39 -1.49 6.06
C ILE A 7 -4.40 -2.77 5.23
N LEU A 8 -4.63 -3.89 5.91
CA LEU A 8 -4.88 -5.18 5.27
C LEU A 8 -6.38 -5.43 5.20
N ASP A 9 -6.87 -5.63 3.99
CA ASP A 9 -8.25 -6.03 3.71
C ASP A 9 -8.29 -7.39 2.99
N ARG A 10 -9.41 -8.10 3.11
CA ARG A 10 -9.59 -9.39 2.44
C ARG A 10 -9.66 -9.23 0.93
N LEU A 11 -8.99 -10.11 0.21
CA LEU A 11 -9.05 -10.18 -1.25
C LEU A 11 -9.96 -11.33 -1.67
N PRO A 12 -11.10 -11.07 -2.33
CA PRO A 12 -11.95 -12.12 -2.85
C PRO A 12 -11.24 -13.00 -3.88
N ASP A 13 -11.62 -14.27 -3.94
CA ASP A 13 -11.01 -15.21 -4.87
C ASP A 13 -11.41 -14.96 -6.32
N GLY A 14 -10.56 -15.36 -7.26
CA GLY A 14 -10.82 -15.39 -8.68
C GLY A 14 -11.14 -14.02 -9.30
N LYS A 15 -12.18 -13.98 -10.14
CA LYS A 15 -12.59 -12.76 -10.88
C LYS A 15 -13.00 -11.61 -9.96
N ALA A 16 -13.60 -11.92 -8.81
CA ALA A 16 -14.03 -10.90 -7.85
C ALA A 16 -12.83 -10.18 -7.22
N GLY A 17 -11.74 -10.90 -6.92
CA GLY A 17 -10.49 -10.30 -6.45
C GLY A 17 -9.82 -9.44 -7.50
N ALA A 18 -9.72 -9.95 -8.73
CA ALA A 18 -9.18 -9.17 -9.85
C ALA A 18 -9.95 -7.86 -10.05
N HIS A 19 -11.29 -7.89 -9.99
CA HIS A 19 -12.14 -6.71 -10.08
C HIS A 19 -11.89 -5.74 -8.92
N THR A 20 -11.78 -6.24 -7.67
CA THR A 20 -11.47 -5.43 -6.50
C THR A 20 -10.14 -4.68 -6.67
N LEU A 21 -9.09 -5.35 -7.16
CA LEU A 21 -7.78 -4.71 -7.39
C LEU A 21 -7.86 -3.64 -8.49
N VAL A 22 -8.60 -3.90 -9.57
CA VAL A 22 -8.82 -2.90 -10.65
C VAL A 22 -9.54 -1.67 -10.11
N GLU A 23 -10.60 -1.85 -9.32
CA GLU A 23 -11.32 -0.73 -8.69
C GLU A 23 -10.41 0.10 -7.78
N GLN A 24 -9.61 -0.55 -6.93
CA GLN A 24 -8.66 0.15 -6.05
C GLN A 24 -7.62 0.95 -6.84
N LYS A 25 -7.06 0.35 -7.90
CA LYS A 25 -6.10 1.04 -8.79
C LYS A 25 -6.75 2.23 -9.50
N ALA A 26 -7.99 2.10 -9.93
CA ALA A 26 -8.74 3.20 -10.56
C ALA A 26 -8.98 4.35 -9.57
N ILE A 27 -9.40 4.05 -8.34
CA ILE A 27 -9.58 5.06 -7.28
C ILE A 27 -8.24 5.75 -6.97
N TYR A 28 -7.15 5.00 -6.90
CA TYR A 28 -5.82 5.56 -6.71
C TYR A 28 -5.43 6.51 -7.86
N ALA A 29 -5.67 6.10 -9.12
CA ALA A 29 -5.40 6.95 -10.28
C ALA A 29 -6.18 8.27 -10.23
N LEU A 30 -7.45 8.23 -9.79
CA LEU A 30 -8.25 9.43 -9.54
C LEU A 30 -7.63 10.29 -8.41
N ALA A 31 -7.24 9.68 -7.31
CA ALA A 31 -6.64 10.39 -6.17
C ALA A 31 -5.31 11.09 -6.53
N MET A 32 -4.58 10.58 -7.52
CA MET A 32 -3.36 11.21 -8.02
C MET A 32 -3.61 12.62 -8.59
N GLY A 33 -4.85 12.96 -8.99
CA GLY A 33 -5.22 14.31 -9.42
C GLY A 33 -5.02 15.38 -8.35
N HIS A 34 -4.97 14.99 -7.08
CA HIS A 34 -4.75 15.89 -5.95
C HIS A 34 -3.29 16.04 -5.52
N ARG A 35 -2.36 15.32 -6.16
CA ARG A 35 -0.93 15.49 -5.90
C ARG A 35 -0.43 16.81 -6.53
N ARG A 36 0.49 17.50 -5.84
CA ARG A 36 1.10 18.74 -6.32
C ARG A 36 1.93 18.54 -7.60
N ALA A 37 2.60 17.39 -7.71
CA ALA A 37 3.38 17.02 -8.88
C ALA A 37 3.24 15.52 -9.16
N LEU A 38 3.11 15.15 -10.42
CA LEU A 38 3.09 13.78 -10.91
C LEU A 38 4.35 13.54 -11.75
N ASP A 39 5.15 12.57 -11.33
CA ASP A 39 6.30 12.14 -12.13
C ASP A 39 5.87 10.99 -13.06
N TYR A 40 5.56 11.35 -14.30
CA TYR A 40 5.15 10.39 -15.32
C TYR A 40 6.27 9.45 -15.79
N ARG A 41 7.55 9.72 -15.44
CA ARG A 41 8.67 8.85 -15.81
C ARG A 41 8.62 7.48 -15.12
N LYS A 42 7.93 7.40 -13.97
CA LYS A 42 7.75 6.17 -13.20
C LYS A 42 6.75 5.17 -13.83
N TYR A 43 6.02 5.58 -14.87
CA TYR A 43 4.96 4.78 -15.48
C TYR A 43 5.33 4.33 -16.89
N GLY A 44 4.97 3.08 -17.24
CA GLY A 44 5.05 2.59 -18.61
C GLY A 44 4.08 3.32 -19.54
N LEU A 45 4.28 3.20 -20.86
CA LEU A 45 3.51 3.97 -21.86
C LEU A 45 1.99 3.83 -21.70
N GLY A 46 1.46 2.61 -21.54
CA GLY A 46 0.02 2.40 -21.32
C GLY A 46 -0.48 2.94 -20.00
N GLN A 47 0.33 2.85 -18.94
CA GLN A 47 -0.01 3.37 -17.63
C GLN A 47 -0.05 4.91 -17.60
N LYS A 48 0.82 5.58 -18.37
CA LYS A 48 0.83 7.06 -18.48
C LYS A 48 -0.52 7.60 -18.92
N GLY A 49 -1.13 6.99 -19.93
CA GLY A 49 -2.46 7.37 -20.41
C GLY A 49 -3.53 7.20 -19.34
N ALA A 50 -3.56 6.04 -18.67
CA ALA A 50 -4.50 5.77 -17.58
C ALA A 50 -4.33 6.73 -16.40
N VAL A 51 -3.08 7.01 -15.99
CA VAL A 51 -2.78 7.96 -14.91
C VAL A 51 -3.18 9.39 -15.32
N PHE A 52 -2.90 9.81 -16.55
CA PHE A 52 -3.27 11.13 -17.04
C PHE A 52 -4.79 11.33 -17.04
N LEU A 53 -5.54 10.40 -17.61
CA LEU A 53 -7.01 10.46 -17.64
C LEU A 53 -7.60 10.39 -16.22
N GLY A 54 -7.13 9.44 -15.41
CA GLY A 54 -7.57 9.27 -14.04
C GLY A 54 -7.29 10.52 -13.20
N SER A 55 -6.06 11.05 -13.22
CA SER A 55 -5.69 12.23 -12.45
C SER A 55 -6.45 13.48 -12.91
N SER A 56 -6.72 13.62 -14.20
CA SER A 56 -7.51 14.74 -14.73
C SER A 56 -8.97 14.68 -14.25
N ALA A 57 -9.59 13.51 -14.36
CA ALA A 57 -10.97 13.30 -13.86
C ALA A 57 -11.02 13.42 -12.33
N GLY A 58 -9.98 12.97 -11.64
CA GLY A 58 -9.89 12.99 -10.18
C GLY A 58 -9.91 14.39 -9.59
N LYS A 59 -9.42 15.42 -10.30
CA LYS A 59 -9.50 16.81 -9.85
C LYS A 59 -10.93 17.31 -9.66
N LEU A 60 -11.89 16.69 -10.34
CA LEU A 60 -13.32 17.03 -10.23
C LEU A 60 -13.99 16.37 -9.01
N LEU A 61 -13.32 15.41 -8.38
CA LEU A 61 -13.87 14.66 -7.25
C LEU A 61 -13.14 15.07 -5.96
N PRO A 62 -13.83 15.46 -4.90
CA PRO A 62 -13.19 15.76 -3.63
C PRO A 62 -12.57 14.49 -3.02
N MET A 63 -11.38 14.60 -2.42
CA MET A 63 -10.64 13.49 -1.80
C MET A 63 -11.51 12.67 -0.83
N ARG A 64 -12.39 13.34 -0.07
CA ARG A 64 -13.32 12.67 0.84
C ARG A 64 -14.20 11.64 0.14
N LYS A 65 -14.64 11.91 -1.10
CA LYS A 65 -15.44 10.96 -1.89
C LYS A 65 -14.57 9.79 -2.37
N LEU A 66 -13.33 10.04 -2.73
CA LEU A 66 -12.39 8.99 -3.16
C LEU A 66 -12.06 8.05 -2.00
N PHE A 67 -11.81 8.57 -0.80
CA PHE A 67 -11.64 7.75 0.41
C PHE A 67 -12.90 6.95 0.75
N ALA A 68 -14.08 7.54 0.63
CA ALA A 68 -15.33 6.82 0.86
C ALA A 68 -15.55 5.69 -0.16
N LEU A 69 -15.15 5.88 -1.41
CA LEU A 69 -15.18 4.82 -2.44
C LEU A 69 -14.20 3.71 -2.12
N GLN A 70 -12.97 4.04 -1.73
CA GLN A 70 -11.96 3.07 -1.33
C GLN A 70 -12.45 2.23 -0.15
N ASP A 71 -12.95 2.86 0.91
CA ASP A 71 -13.51 2.18 2.07
C ASP A 71 -14.70 1.28 1.69
N LYS A 72 -15.57 1.73 0.79
CA LYS A 72 -16.70 0.93 0.29
C LYS A 72 -16.23 -0.33 -0.45
N VAL A 73 -15.20 -0.23 -1.29
CA VAL A 73 -14.61 -1.38 -1.99
C VAL A 73 -14.00 -2.35 -1.00
N ALA A 74 -13.19 -1.87 -0.06
CA ALA A 74 -12.56 -2.68 0.98
C ALA A 74 -13.59 -3.39 1.86
N ARG A 75 -14.61 -2.69 2.37
CA ARG A 75 -15.70 -3.29 3.16
C ARG A 75 -16.51 -4.32 2.41
N ARG A 76 -16.71 -4.12 1.10
CA ARG A 76 -17.39 -5.12 0.26
C ARG A 76 -16.56 -6.39 0.16
N ALA A 77 -15.26 -6.26 -0.02
CA ALA A 77 -14.32 -7.38 -0.06
C ALA A 77 -14.27 -8.13 1.27
N ASN A 78 -14.21 -7.41 2.39
CA ASN A 78 -14.15 -7.97 3.75
C ASN A 78 -15.39 -8.78 4.17
N ARG A 79 -16.52 -8.62 3.47
CA ARG A 79 -17.71 -9.43 3.74
C ARG A 79 -17.58 -10.90 3.29
N LYS A 80 -16.54 -11.19 2.50
CA LYS A 80 -16.31 -12.55 2.01
C LYS A 80 -15.19 -13.20 2.82
N GLN A 81 -15.38 -14.45 3.21
CA GLN A 81 -14.29 -15.25 3.76
C GLN A 81 -13.40 -15.67 2.60
N THR A 82 -12.15 -15.30 2.66
CA THR A 82 -11.16 -15.54 1.61
C THR A 82 -9.84 -15.96 2.26
N ALA A 83 -9.01 -16.67 1.51
CA ALA A 83 -7.72 -17.14 1.98
C ALA A 83 -6.60 -16.09 1.83
N GLU A 84 -6.88 -14.94 1.22
CA GLU A 84 -5.88 -13.93 0.91
C GLU A 84 -6.25 -12.55 1.46
N TRP A 85 -5.20 -11.76 1.74
CA TRP A 85 -5.26 -10.36 2.14
C TRP A 85 -4.41 -9.51 1.20
N TYR A 86 -4.72 -8.22 1.09
CA TYR A 86 -3.96 -7.27 0.31
C TYR A 86 -3.89 -5.91 1.00
N TYR A 87 -2.92 -5.10 0.63
CA TYR A 87 -2.78 -3.73 1.13
C TYR A 87 -3.70 -2.78 0.37
N SER A 88 -4.84 -2.43 0.97
CA SER A 88 -5.87 -1.62 0.30
C SER A 88 -5.53 -0.13 0.19
N ASN A 89 -4.66 0.37 1.03
CA ASN A 89 -4.27 1.78 1.09
C ASN A 89 -2.83 2.05 0.62
N TYR A 90 -2.20 1.05 -0.02
CA TYR A 90 -0.81 1.17 -0.45
C TYR A 90 -0.68 1.57 -1.92
N ASP A 91 0.55 1.90 -2.33
CA ASP A 91 0.88 2.26 -3.72
C ASP A 91 0.49 1.13 -4.69
N PRO A 92 0.00 1.43 -5.90
CA PRO A 92 -0.37 0.42 -6.89
C PRO A 92 0.68 -0.64 -7.20
N GLY A 93 1.96 -0.34 -6.98
CA GLY A 93 3.04 -1.33 -7.10
C GLY A 93 2.97 -2.44 -6.05
N TYR A 94 2.37 -2.16 -4.90
CA TYR A 94 2.25 -3.09 -3.78
C TYR A 94 0.85 -3.65 -3.59
N ILE A 95 -0.17 -3.07 -4.23
CA ILE A 95 -1.57 -3.51 -4.09
C ILE A 95 -1.80 -4.93 -4.61
N ASP A 96 -0.94 -5.40 -5.52
CA ASP A 96 -0.98 -6.77 -6.08
C ASP A 96 -0.33 -7.81 -5.16
N ILE A 97 0.33 -7.38 -4.07
CA ILE A 97 0.91 -8.30 -3.09
C ILE A 97 -0.22 -8.99 -2.34
N ARG A 98 -0.24 -10.32 -2.43
CA ARG A 98 -1.22 -11.17 -1.76
C ARG A 98 -0.57 -11.87 -0.58
N LEU A 99 -1.17 -11.73 0.58
CA LEU A 99 -0.73 -12.36 1.81
C LEU A 99 -1.73 -13.45 2.22
N PRO A 100 -1.26 -14.63 2.66
CA PRO A 100 -2.15 -15.69 3.11
C PRO A 100 -2.85 -15.31 4.43
N ASP A 101 -3.99 -15.94 4.71
CA ASP A 101 -4.80 -15.67 5.90
C ASP A 101 -4.03 -15.87 7.22
N ALA A 102 -3.09 -16.82 7.26
CA ALA A 102 -2.22 -17.07 8.40
C ALA A 102 -1.45 -15.82 8.88
N VAL A 103 -1.07 -14.93 7.96
CA VAL A 103 -0.35 -13.68 8.29
C VAL A 103 -1.19 -12.77 9.19
N ALA A 104 -2.51 -12.74 9.00
CA ALA A 104 -3.39 -11.90 9.79
C ALA A 104 -3.84 -12.56 11.11
N GLN A 105 -3.85 -13.90 11.16
CA GLN A 105 -4.39 -14.65 12.29
C GLN A 105 -3.35 -14.99 13.36
N GLU A 106 -2.15 -15.40 12.94
CA GLU A 106 -1.12 -15.86 13.85
C GLU A 106 -0.14 -14.74 14.21
N ARG A 107 0.05 -14.55 15.54
CA ARG A 107 0.94 -13.52 16.07
C ARG A 107 1.93 -14.10 17.06
N ILE A 108 3.12 -13.49 17.12
CA ILE A 108 4.15 -13.76 18.13
C ILE A 108 4.54 -12.46 18.82
N GLN A 109 5.06 -12.61 20.03
CA GLN A 109 5.66 -11.50 20.77
C GLN A 109 7.17 -11.49 20.51
N ILE A 110 7.70 -10.34 20.11
CA ILE A 110 9.14 -10.13 19.97
C ILE A 110 9.58 -8.97 20.84
N ARG A 111 10.78 -9.07 21.37
CA ARG A 111 11.42 -7.96 22.06
C ARG A 111 11.96 -6.97 21.04
N PHE A 112 11.62 -5.69 21.21
CA PHE A 112 12.15 -4.60 20.42
C PHE A 112 12.65 -3.51 21.38
N GLU A 113 13.97 -3.36 21.48
CA GLU A 113 14.61 -2.47 22.44
C GLU A 113 14.13 -2.71 23.88
N ASP A 114 13.40 -1.76 24.46
CA ASP A 114 12.85 -1.77 25.83
C ASP A 114 11.40 -2.23 25.91
N CYS A 115 10.76 -2.54 24.77
CA CYS A 115 9.36 -2.95 24.73
C CYS A 115 9.18 -4.34 24.07
N THR A 116 7.96 -4.86 24.15
CA THR A 116 7.56 -6.09 23.47
C THR A 116 6.46 -5.75 22.45
N LEU A 117 6.65 -6.17 21.20
CA LEU A 117 5.73 -5.93 20.11
C LEU A 117 5.07 -7.23 19.65
N SER A 118 3.78 -7.14 19.34
CA SER A 118 3.04 -8.21 18.70
C SER A 118 3.14 -8.08 17.18
N ILE A 119 3.80 -9.05 16.54
CA ILE A 119 3.97 -9.06 15.09
C ILE A 119 3.33 -10.31 14.47
N PRO A 120 3.05 -10.33 13.16
CA PRO A 120 2.64 -11.55 12.46
C PRO A 120 3.70 -12.66 12.66
N LYS A 121 3.26 -13.87 12.98
CA LYS A 121 4.17 -15.03 13.10
C LYS A 121 4.91 -15.30 11.78
N HIS A 122 4.23 -15.08 10.67
CA HIS A 122 4.77 -15.25 9.31
C HIS A 122 5.37 -13.95 8.74
N TYR A 123 6.00 -13.13 9.58
CA TYR A 123 6.61 -11.86 9.19
C TYR A 123 7.66 -12.00 8.08
N ASP A 124 8.39 -13.10 8.06
CA ASP A 124 9.38 -13.40 7.03
C ASP A 124 8.75 -13.49 5.63
N GLU A 125 7.61 -14.17 5.51
CA GLU A 125 6.87 -14.24 4.25
C GLU A 125 6.37 -12.85 3.81
N VAL A 126 5.89 -12.04 4.75
CA VAL A 126 5.46 -10.66 4.48
C VAL A 126 6.61 -9.83 3.95
N LEU A 127 7.73 -9.83 4.65
CA LEU A 127 8.91 -9.04 4.30
C LEU A 127 9.50 -9.50 2.97
N THR A 128 9.57 -10.81 2.74
CA THR A 128 10.06 -11.38 1.47
C THR A 128 9.17 -10.98 0.30
N LYS A 129 7.85 -11.00 0.47
CA LYS A 129 6.91 -10.58 -0.60
C LYS A 129 6.99 -9.09 -0.91
N ILE A 130 7.29 -8.25 0.07
CA ILE A 130 7.36 -6.79 -0.09
C ILE A 130 8.73 -6.34 -0.59
N TYR A 131 9.80 -6.89 0.00
CA TYR A 131 11.16 -6.39 -0.19
C TYR A 131 12.12 -7.38 -0.86
N GLY A 132 11.66 -8.60 -1.19
CA GLY A 132 12.53 -9.65 -1.71
C GLY A 132 13.49 -10.17 -0.64
N ASN A 133 14.77 -10.20 -0.93
CA ASN A 133 15.80 -10.60 0.07
C ASN A 133 16.07 -9.45 1.05
N TYR A 134 15.13 -9.20 1.95
CA TYR A 134 15.19 -8.09 2.90
C TYR A 134 16.33 -8.17 3.93
N MET A 135 16.96 -9.33 4.08
CA MET A 135 18.14 -9.50 4.93
C MET A 135 19.44 -9.01 4.27
N GLU A 136 19.41 -8.79 2.97
CA GLU A 136 20.51 -8.24 2.21
C GLU A 136 20.42 -6.72 2.16
N LEU A 137 21.47 -6.05 2.66
CA LEU A 137 21.52 -4.60 2.57
C LEU A 137 21.65 -4.17 1.09
N PRO A 138 20.90 -3.18 0.64
CA PRO A 138 21.05 -2.66 -0.72
C PRO A 138 22.47 -2.13 -0.96
N PRO A 139 22.92 -1.99 -2.21
CA PRO A 139 24.20 -1.38 -2.55
C PRO A 139 24.36 -0.02 -1.86
N LYS A 140 25.60 0.34 -1.50
CA LYS A 140 25.87 1.57 -0.73
C LYS A 140 25.30 2.83 -1.38
N GLU A 141 25.27 2.86 -2.70
CA GLU A 141 24.75 3.96 -3.52
C GLU A 141 23.24 4.13 -3.37
N GLU A 142 22.52 3.06 -3.05
CA GLU A 142 21.07 3.02 -2.89
C GLU A 142 20.60 3.23 -1.43
N ARG A 143 21.56 3.24 -0.47
CA ARG A 143 21.27 3.46 0.97
C ARG A 143 20.99 4.92 1.27
N ARG A 144 20.02 5.50 0.59
CA ARG A 144 19.57 6.87 0.84
C ARG A 144 18.22 6.84 1.53
N PRO A 145 17.96 7.74 2.48
CA PRO A 145 16.62 7.88 3.04
C PRO A 145 15.62 8.14 1.91
N SER A 146 14.53 7.39 1.88
CA SER A 146 13.45 7.59 0.90
C SER A 146 12.69 8.91 1.11
N HIS A 147 12.86 9.51 2.28
CA HIS A 147 12.31 10.80 2.66
C HIS A 147 13.45 11.77 2.89
N GLU A 148 13.62 12.73 2.02
CA GLU A 148 14.49 13.87 2.27
C GLU A 148 13.84 14.76 3.33
N SER A 149 14.28 14.62 4.58
CA SER A 149 13.98 15.59 5.62
C SER A 149 14.85 16.81 5.38
N THR A 150 14.32 17.81 4.71
CA THR A 150 14.93 19.13 4.67
C THR A 150 14.80 19.77 6.06
N GLY A 151 15.80 19.49 6.91
CA GLY A 151 15.94 20.15 8.21
C GLY A 151 14.98 19.65 9.31
N ILE A 152 15.53 19.02 10.34
CA ILE A 152 14.83 18.84 11.62
C ILE A 152 15.25 20.06 12.47
N GLU A 153 14.37 21.05 12.61
CA GLU A 153 14.53 22.07 13.64
C GLU A 153 14.02 21.49 14.96
N ILE A 154 14.94 21.24 15.87
CA ILE A 154 14.59 20.84 17.25
C ILE A 154 14.43 22.14 18.04
N TYR A 155 13.20 22.53 18.31
CA TYR A 155 12.93 23.60 19.28
C TYR A 155 13.07 23.00 20.69
N GLY A 156 14.11 23.48 21.42
CA GLY A 156 14.33 23.17 22.83
C GLY A 156 13.41 23.99 23.74
#